data_21753140de2a08a6b0c46cb45edecfdb
#
_entry.id   21753140de2a08a6b0c46cb45edecfdb
#
_cell.length_a   1.000
_cell.length_b   1.000
_cell.length_c   1.000
_cell.angle_alpha   90.00
_cell.angle_beta   90.00
_cell.angle_gamma   90.00
#
_symmetry.space_group_name_H-M   'P 1'
#
loop_
_entity.id
_entity.type
_entity.pdbx_description
1 polymer ?
#
loop_
_entity_poly.entity_id
_entity_poly.type
_entity_poly.pdbx_seq_one_letter_code
_entity_poly.pdbx_strand_id
1 'polypeptide(L)'
;MSTNRIYDLAVEEQASTFPRFDISDVEGARAVLKDWIEAAIAEGFERPTDDRIEEIERTIPGPDGAPDVPIRIYMPVDRSEAGPGFVNFHGGGFLLGDLESEHPRCLVMAAEGGAVSVGVDYRLAPENLFPAGVEDCYAALQWVVENAEDLKIDPAKIAIGGGSAGGNLSAAVALMARDRGGPDVAFQMLIYPVTDDRCETPSMKDGDDVYIWTYQNSLEMWDHYIGKDRSNVSPYAAPARAEDLSGLPPAYVMTCEHDPLRDEAIIYAMRLMDAGVPVELHNYPGTAHGFDFLMQSDISTRAVNEGVEAFIRAMAS
;
A
#
# COMPACT_ATOMS: atom_id res chain seq x y z
N MET A 1 -29.46 8.23 -3.48
CA MET A 1 -29.84 7.97 -4.88
C MET A 1 -28.80 6.98 -5.38
N SER A 2 -29.22 5.80 -5.85
CA SER A 2 -28.26 4.84 -6.46
C SER A 2 -27.65 5.56 -7.67
N THR A 3 -26.39 5.95 -7.56
CA THR A 3 -25.61 6.42 -8.71
C THR A 3 -25.47 5.22 -9.64
N ASN A 4 -25.88 5.35 -10.87
CA ASN A 4 -25.73 4.31 -11.89
C ASN A 4 -24.22 4.27 -12.25
N ARG A 5 -23.41 3.58 -11.42
CA ARG A 5 -21.97 3.45 -11.63
C ARG A 5 -21.73 2.59 -12.87
N ILE A 6 -20.81 3.03 -13.71
CA ILE A 6 -20.41 2.28 -14.90
C ILE A 6 -19.01 1.72 -14.62
N TYR A 7 -18.95 0.43 -14.38
CA TYR A 7 -17.69 -0.29 -14.21
C TYR A 7 -17.17 -0.81 -15.56
N ASP A 8 -15.87 -1.02 -15.64
CA ASP A 8 -15.30 -1.90 -16.65
C ASP A 8 -15.88 -3.31 -16.44
N LEU A 9 -16.30 -3.96 -17.54
CA LEU A 9 -17.05 -5.22 -17.44
C LEU A 9 -16.24 -6.34 -16.75
N ALA A 10 -14.94 -6.43 -17.04
CA ALA A 10 -14.09 -7.45 -16.44
C ALA A 10 -13.80 -7.16 -14.96
N VAL A 11 -13.74 -5.87 -14.59
CA VAL A 11 -13.63 -5.43 -13.19
C VAL A 11 -14.91 -5.76 -12.43
N GLU A 12 -16.10 -5.43 -12.99
CA GLU A 12 -17.39 -5.67 -12.33
C GLU A 12 -17.64 -7.16 -12.10
N GLU A 13 -17.39 -7.99 -13.12
CA GLU A 13 -17.54 -9.44 -13.01
C GLU A 13 -16.78 -10.02 -11.84
N GLN A 14 -15.50 -9.66 -11.68
CA GLN A 14 -14.64 -10.17 -10.61
C GLN A 14 -14.94 -9.49 -9.26
N ALA A 15 -15.12 -8.17 -9.24
CA ALA A 15 -15.43 -7.43 -8.01
C ALA A 15 -16.75 -7.88 -7.36
N SER A 16 -17.74 -8.29 -8.17
CA SER A 16 -19.03 -8.77 -7.66
C SER A 16 -18.95 -10.10 -6.90
N THR A 17 -17.89 -10.89 -7.13
CA THR A 17 -17.64 -12.17 -6.45
C THR A 17 -16.80 -12.00 -5.18
N PHE A 18 -16.20 -10.83 -4.99
CA PHE A 18 -15.38 -10.56 -3.81
C PHE A 18 -16.24 -10.50 -2.55
N PRO A 19 -15.83 -11.13 -1.43
CA PRO A 19 -16.64 -11.14 -0.22
C PRO A 19 -16.80 -9.75 0.37
N ARG A 20 -17.96 -9.47 0.93
CA ARG A 20 -18.17 -8.26 1.73
C ARG A 20 -17.68 -8.52 3.14
N PHE A 21 -16.81 -7.65 3.62
CA PHE A 21 -16.30 -7.71 4.99
C PHE A 21 -17.14 -6.86 5.93
N ASP A 22 -17.47 -7.43 7.08
CA ASP A 22 -17.89 -6.67 8.25
C ASP A 22 -16.69 -6.52 9.18
N ILE A 23 -15.97 -5.40 9.03
CA ILE A 23 -14.75 -5.15 9.83
C ILE A 23 -15.06 -4.63 11.23
N SER A 24 -16.34 -4.49 11.62
CA SER A 24 -16.71 -4.35 13.04
C SER A 24 -16.37 -5.63 13.83
N ASP A 25 -16.36 -6.79 13.15
CA ASP A 25 -15.82 -8.07 13.63
C ASP A 25 -14.54 -8.42 12.86
N VAL A 26 -13.40 -7.96 13.33
CA VAL A 26 -12.09 -8.16 12.67
C VAL A 26 -11.72 -9.64 12.56
N GLU A 27 -12.01 -10.45 13.59
CA GLU A 27 -11.76 -11.90 13.56
C GLU A 27 -12.61 -12.58 12.48
N GLY A 28 -13.89 -12.24 12.41
CA GLY A 28 -14.80 -12.72 11.38
C GLY A 28 -14.36 -12.30 9.97
N ALA A 29 -13.93 -11.04 9.79
CA ALA A 29 -13.41 -10.54 8.53
C ALA A 29 -12.14 -11.30 8.08
N ARG A 30 -11.21 -11.56 8.99
CA ARG A 30 -10.02 -12.38 8.73
C ARG A 30 -10.38 -13.81 8.31
N ALA A 31 -11.37 -14.41 8.98
CA ALA A 31 -11.84 -15.75 8.63
C ALA A 31 -12.48 -15.77 7.23
N VAL A 32 -13.33 -14.80 6.91
CA VAL A 32 -13.95 -14.67 5.56
C VAL A 32 -12.89 -14.52 4.47
N LEU A 33 -11.87 -13.68 4.69
CA LEU A 33 -10.76 -13.51 3.72
C LEU A 33 -9.99 -14.82 3.51
N LYS A 34 -9.67 -15.52 4.61
CA LYS A 34 -8.98 -16.80 4.56
C LYS A 34 -9.79 -17.84 3.78
N ASP A 35 -11.08 -17.99 4.11
CA ASP A 35 -11.96 -18.97 3.44
C ASP A 35 -12.09 -18.65 1.94
N TRP A 36 -12.13 -17.36 1.57
CA TRP A 36 -12.18 -16.95 0.17
C TRP A 36 -10.89 -17.30 -0.58
N ILE A 37 -9.72 -17.07 0.03
CA ILE A 37 -8.41 -17.45 -0.54
C ILE A 37 -8.31 -18.98 -0.68
N GLU A 38 -8.71 -19.74 0.33
CA GLU A 38 -8.69 -21.22 0.30
C GLU A 38 -9.61 -21.77 -0.82
N ALA A 39 -10.78 -21.13 -1.01
CA ALA A 39 -11.69 -21.49 -2.10
C ALA A 39 -11.08 -21.18 -3.48
N ALA A 40 -10.45 -20.04 -3.65
CA ALA A 40 -9.77 -19.68 -4.89
C ALA A 40 -8.64 -20.68 -5.25
N ILE A 41 -7.84 -21.07 -4.25
CA ILE A 41 -6.80 -22.11 -4.43
C ILE A 41 -7.42 -23.45 -4.82
N ALA A 42 -8.53 -23.84 -4.20
CA ALA A 42 -9.24 -25.08 -4.53
C ALA A 42 -9.84 -25.07 -5.94
N GLU A 43 -10.17 -23.88 -6.47
CA GLU A 43 -10.63 -23.65 -7.85
C GLU A 43 -9.49 -23.52 -8.87
N GLY A 44 -8.25 -23.61 -8.43
CA GLY A 44 -7.06 -23.63 -9.30
C GLY A 44 -6.32 -22.31 -9.40
N PHE A 45 -6.56 -21.35 -8.48
CA PHE A 45 -5.69 -20.20 -8.37
C PHE A 45 -4.28 -20.64 -7.95
N GLU A 46 -3.31 -20.29 -8.75
CA GLU A 46 -1.90 -20.54 -8.46
C GLU A 46 -1.24 -19.23 -8.03
N ARG A 47 -0.48 -19.28 -6.94
CA ARG A 47 0.34 -18.17 -6.49
C ARG A 47 1.34 -17.80 -7.59
N PRO A 48 1.43 -16.54 -8.02
CA PRO A 48 2.40 -16.12 -9.03
C PRO A 48 3.83 -16.47 -8.61
N THR A 49 4.64 -16.93 -9.57
CA THR A 49 6.06 -17.20 -9.38
C THR A 49 6.86 -16.68 -10.58
N ASP A 50 8.13 -16.38 -10.36
CA ASP A 50 9.05 -15.98 -11.44
C ASP A 50 10.43 -16.56 -11.15
N ASP A 51 10.94 -17.40 -12.04
CA ASP A 51 12.25 -18.08 -11.88
C ASP A 51 13.44 -17.08 -11.86
N ARG A 52 13.21 -15.83 -12.24
CA ARG A 52 14.20 -14.74 -12.15
C ARG A 52 14.37 -14.21 -10.72
N ILE A 53 13.45 -14.55 -9.80
CA ILE A 53 13.39 -13.99 -8.46
C ILE A 53 13.54 -15.07 -7.40
N GLU A 54 14.49 -14.89 -6.49
CA GLU A 54 14.63 -15.67 -5.28
C GLU A 54 13.84 -15.00 -4.15
N GLU A 55 12.98 -15.76 -3.47
CA GLU A 55 12.26 -15.30 -2.28
C GLU A 55 12.99 -15.73 -1.02
N ILE A 56 13.29 -14.79 -0.13
CA ILE A 56 14.04 -15.03 1.10
C ILE A 56 13.23 -14.47 2.28
N GLU A 57 12.77 -15.36 3.15
CA GLU A 57 12.12 -14.95 4.41
C GLU A 57 13.16 -14.61 5.47
N ARG A 58 12.93 -13.52 6.17
CA ARG A 58 13.75 -13.08 7.31
C ARG A 58 12.89 -12.46 8.38
N THR A 59 13.48 -12.38 9.57
CA THR A 59 12.99 -11.59 10.68
C THR A 59 14.04 -10.55 11.01
N ILE A 60 13.63 -9.29 11.17
CA ILE A 60 14.50 -8.16 11.43
C ILE A 60 14.17 -7.55 12.80
N PRO A 61 15.09 -6.85 13.46
CA PRO A 61 14.80 -6.15 14.70
C PRO A 61 13.66 -5.15 14.49
N GLY A 62 12.65 -5.21 15.36
CA GLY A 62 11.59 -4.20 15.42
C GLY A 62 12.05 -2.94 16.16
N PRO A 63 11.16 -1.93 16.29
CA PRO A 63 11.41 -0.74 17.09
C PRO A 63 11.79 -1.08 18.53
N ASP A 64 12.48 -0.18 19.22
CA ASP A 64 12.93 -0.37 20.61
C ASP A 64 11.81 -0.88 21.53
N GLY A 65 12.01 -2.06 22.11
CA GLY A 65 11.05 -2.71 23.00
C GLY A 65 9.87 -3.39 22.33
N ALA A 66 9.81 -3.40 21.00
CA ALA A 66 8.81 -4.12 20.21
C ALA A 66 9.31 -5.51 19.77
N PRO A 67 8.40 -6.40 19.31
CA PRO A 67 8.79 -7.65 18.67
C PRO A 67 9.59 -7.42 17.38
N ASP A 68 10.34 -8.45 17.00
CA ASP A 68 10.96 -8.50 15.68
C ASP A 68 9.89 -8.51 14.57
N VAL A 69 10.23 -7.96 13.39
CA VAL A 69 9.32 -7.80 12.25
C VAL A 69 9.67 -8.83 11.16
N PRO A 70 8.74 -9.70 10.76
CA PRO A 70 8.94 -10.58 9.62
C PRO A 70 8.98 -9.78 8.30
N ILE A 71 9.86 -10.17 7.40
CA ILE A 71 9.96 -9.61 6.04
C ILE A 71 10.16 -10.70 5.01
N ARG A 72 9.78 -10.43 3.77
CA ARG A 72 10.15 -11.26 2.62
C ARG A 72 10.88 -10.42 1.59
N ILE A 73 12.07 -10.88 1.19
CA ILE A 73 12.93 -10.23 0.21
C ILE A 73 12.76 -10.96 -1.12
N TYR A 74 12.52 -10.20 -2.18
CA TYR A 74 12.44 -10.65 -3.56
C TYR A 74 13.70 -10.20 -4.28
N MET A 75 14.64 -11.12 -4.44
CA MET A 75 15.99 -10.84 -4.95
C MET A 75 16.11 -11.29 -6.40
N PRO A 76 16.39 -10.41 -7.38
CA PRO A 76 16.74 -10.84 -8.74
C PRO A 76 17.98 -11.73 -8.72
N VAL A 77 17.87 -12.98 -9.25
CA VAL A 77 18.95 -14.00 -9.19
C VAL A 77 20.23 -13.58 -9.89
N ASP A 78 20.13 -12.81 -10.97
CA ASP A 78 21.27 -12.36 -11.78
C ASP A 78 21.87 -11.03 -11.29
N ARG A 79 21.42 -10.52 -10.13
CA ARG A 79 21.87 -9.22 -9.62
C ARG A 79 23.34 -9.24 -9.19
N SER A 80 24.18 -8.63 -9.97
CA SER A 80 25.64 -8.52 -9.70
C SER A 80 26.04 -7.17 -9.12
N GLU A 81 25.30 -6.11 -9.41
CA GLU A 81 25.58 -4.73 -9.01
C GLU A 81 24.46 -4.14 -8.14
N ALA A 82 24.79 -3.12 -7.35
CA ALA A 82 23.80 -2.39 -6.60
C ALA A 82 22.83 -1.65 -7.53
N GLY A 83 21.55 -1.63 -7.17
CA GLY A 83 20.52 -0.97 -7.94
C GLY A 83 19.30 -0.65 -7.07
N PRO A 84 18.11 -0.39 -7.63
CA PRO A 84 16.97 0.09 -6.84
C PRO A 84 16.51 -0.91 -5.79
N GLY A 85 16.00 -0.35 -4.66
CA GLY A 85 15.24 -1.05 -3.63
C GLY A 85 13.78 -0.59 -3.61
N PHE A 86 12.87 -1.47 -3.26
CA PHE A 86 11.45 -1.16 -3.08
C PHE A 86 10.94 -1.79 -1.77
N VAL A 87 10.63 -0.96 -0.77
CA VAL A 87 10.05 -1.44 0.50
C VAL A 87 8.54 -1.32 0.42
N ASN A 88 7.86 -2.46 0.48
CA ASN A 88 6.41 -2.54 0.30
C ASN A 88 5.69 -2.82 1.61
N PHE A 89 4.64 -2.05 1.87
CA PHE A 89 3.72 -2.24 2.98
C PHE A 89 2.38 -2.72 2.44
N HIS A 90 1.86 -3.83 2.99
CA HIS A 90 0.63 -4.42 2.47
C HIS A 90 -0.63 -3.62 2.82
N GLY A 91 -1.68 -3.80 2.03
CA GLY A 91 -3.01 -3.29 2.29
C GLY A 91 -3.76 -4.08 3.37
N GLY A 92 -5.09 -3.86 3.45
CA GLY A 92 -5.95 -4.60 4.38
C GLY A 92 -6.49 -3.74 5.54
N GLY A 93 -6.54 -2.41 5.36
CA GLY A 93 -7.15 -1.49 6.34
C GLY A 93 -6.46 -1.50 7.71
N PHE A 94 -5.17 -1.80 7.78
CA PHE A 94 -4.38 -1.98 9.02
C PHE A 94 -4.83 -3.16 9.91
N LEU A 95 -5.84 -3.93 9.48
CA LEU A 95 -6.52 -4.98 10.25
C LEU A 95 -6.33 -6.38 9.67
N LEU A 96 -6.13 -6.44 8.36
CA LEU A 96 -6.05 -7.63 7.53
C LEU A 96 -4.74 -7.63 6.76
N GLY A 97 -4.42 -8.79 6.18
CA GLY A 97 -3.27 -8.92 5.29
C GLY A 97 -2.04 -9.47 5.97
N ASP A 98 -1.08 -9.83 5.14
CA ASP A 98 0.21 -10.43 5.48
C ASP A 98 1.16 -10.31 4.28
N LEU A 99 2.30 -11.01 4.31
CA LEU A 99 3.27 -11.04 3.20
C LEU A 99 2.70 -11.60 1.89
N GLU A 100 1.65 -12.43 1.93
CA GLU A 100 1.03 -12.97 0.72
C GLU A 100 0.11 -11.95 0.04
N SER A 101 -0.48 -11.03 0.80
CA SER A 101 -1.44 -10.04 0.30
C SER A 101 -0.84 -9.12 -0.78
N GLU A 102 0.45 -8.76 -0.67
CA GLU A 102 1.17 -7.90 -1.63
C GLU A 102 2.28 -8.65 -2.36
N HIS A 103 2.29 -9.99 -2.26
CA HIS A 103 3.24 -10.82 -2.98
C HIS A 103 3.29 -10.51 -4.49
N PRO A 104 2.15 -10.40 -5.21
CA PRO A 104 2.20 -10.11 -6.64
C PRO A 104 2.86 -8.76 -6.95
N ARG A 105 2.63 -7.73 -6.14
CA ARG A 105 3.28 -6.42 -6.30
C ARG A 105 4.78 -6.51 -6.08
N CYS A 106 5.21 -7.12 -4.97
CA CYS A 106 6.63 -7.30 -4.68
C CYS A 106 7.34 -8.08 -5.79
N LEU A 107 6.71 -9.15 -6.30
CA LEU A 107 7.25 -9.97 -7.38
C LEU A 107 7.41 -9.16 -8.68
N VAL A 108 6.39 -8.41 -9.08
CA VAL A 108 6.43 -7.58 -10.28
C VAL A 108 7.47 -6.46 -10.15
N MET A 109 7.57 -5.79 -9.01
CA MET A 109 8.57 -4.75 -8.78
C MET A 109 10.00 -5.31 -8.82
N ALA A 110 10.20 -6.56 -8.41
CA ALA A 110 11.49 -7.22 -8.54
C ALA A 110 11.76 -7.68 -9.99
N ALA A 111 10.80 -8.34 -10.63
CA ALA A 111 10.98 -8.95 -11.94
C ALA A 111 11.03 -7.94 -13.09
N GLU A 112 10.12 -6.96 -13.09
CA GLU A 112 9.97 -5.96 -14.15
C GLU A 112 10.56 -4.61 -13.77
N GLY A 113 10.47 -4.20 -12.49
CA GLY A 113 11.08 -2.96 -11.99
C GLY A 113 12.57 -3.08 -11.73
N GLY A 114 13.12 -4.30 -11.70
CA GLY A 114 14.53 -4.56 -11.41
C GLY A 114 14.95 -4.18 -9.99
N ALA A 115 14.01 -4.08 -9.05
CA ALA A 115 14.29 -3.76 -7.66
C ALA A 115 14.67 -5.01 -6.84
N VAL A 116 15.41 -4.83 -5.75
CA VAL A 116 15.25 -5.73 -4.61
C VAL A 116 14.01 -5.27 -3.88
N SER A 117 12.95 -6.08 -3.90
CA SER A 117 11.69 -5.73 -3.24
C SER A 117 11.61 -6.38 -1.86
N VAL A 118 11.12 -5.65 -0.86
CA VAL A 118 11.02 -6.11 0.53
C VAL A 118 9.60 -5.90 1.02
N GLY A 119 8.84 -6.97 1.15
CA GLY A 119 7.52 -6.97 1.80
C GLY A 119 7.68 -7.00 3.33
N VAL A 120 6.87 -6.20 4.03
CA VAL A 120 6.93 -6.04 5.49
C VAL A 120 5.63 -6.55 6.12
N ASP A 121 5.74 -7.48 7.07
CA ASP A 121 4.62 -8.00 7.86
C ASP A 121 4.54 -7.21 9.20
N TYR A 122 3.99 -6.01 9.10
CA TYR A 122 3.87 -5.09 10.22
C TYR A 122 2.72 -5.49 11.17
N ARG A 123 2.81 -5.10 12.44
CA ARG A 123 1.78 -5.40 13.45
C ARG A 123 0.45 -4.74 13.11
N LEU A 124 -0.62 -5.53 13.18
CA LEU A 124 -1.97 -5.13 12.85
C LEU A 124 -2.75 -4.65 14.07
N ALA A 125 -3.70 -3.75 13.83
CA ALA A 125 -4.76 -3.40 14.75
C ALA A 125 -5.91 -4.47 14.66
N PRO A 126 -6.79 -4.56 15.65
CA PRO A 126 -6.83 -3.78 16.88
C PRO A 126 -5.86 -4.26 17.97
N GLU A 127 -5.16 -5.39 17.77
CA GLU A 127 -4.23 -5.95 18.76
C GLU A 127 -3.08 -4.98 19.03
N ASN A 128 -2.66 -4.25 18.01
CA ASN A 128 -1.58 -3.27 18.09
C ASN A 128 -2.03 -1.96 17.45
N LEU A 129 -2.58 -1.07 18.26
CA LEU A 129 -3.04 0.24 17.79
C LEU A 129 -1.87 1.08 17.24
N PHE A 130 -2.21 2.11 16.47
CA PHE A 130 -1.25 3.15 16.12
C PHE A 130 -0.48 3.64 17.38
N PRO A 131 0.87 3.80 17.32
CA PRO A 131 1.71 3.79 16.13
C PRO A 131 2.42 2.46 15.80
N ALA A 132 2.00 1.31 16.37
CA ALA A 132 2.75 0.07 16.29
C ALA A 132 3.15 -0.33 14.84
N GLY A 133 2.18 -0.44 13.94
CA GLY A 133 2.45 -0.87 12.56
C GLY A 133 3.30 0.12 11.76
N VAL A 134 3.08 1.43 11.90
CA VAL A 134 3.88 2.43 11.17
C VAL A 134 5.33 2.50 11.69
N GLU A 135 5.56 2.26 12.97
CA GLU A 135 6.92 2.17 13.53
C GLU A 135 7.64 0.90 13.04
N ASP A 136 6.94 -0.23 12.86
CA ASP A 136 7.51 -1.43 12.25
C ASP A 136 7.91 -1.17 10.79
N CYS A 137 7.06 -0.47 10.03
CA CYS A 137 7.36 -0.07 8.66
C CYS A 137 8.58 0.85 8.57
N TYR A 138 8.69 1.81 9.50
CA TYR A 138 9.85 2.70 9.57
C TYR A 138 11.12 1.96 9.95
N ALA A 139 11.06 1.04 10.92
CA ALA A 139 12.18 0.18 11.30
C ALA A 139 12.64 -0.71 10.13
N ALA A 140 11.69 -1.24 9.33
CA ALA A 140 12.02 -2.01 8.14
C ALA A 140 12.75 -1.16 7.08
N LEU A 141 12.32 0.09 6.84
CA LEU A 141 13.04 1.01 5.96
C LEU A 141 14.46 1.27 6.46
N GLN A 142 14.63 1.56 7.76
CA GLN A 142 15.96 1.77 8.37
C GLN A 142 16.85 0.53 8.18
N TRP A 143 16.32 -0.65 8.47
CA TRP A 143 17.04 -1.91 8.29
C TRP A 143 17.48 -2.14 6.84
N VAL A 144 16.61 -1.87 5.86
CA VAL A 144 16.96 -1.99 4.43
C VAL A 144 18.12 -1.08 4.06
N VAL A 145 18.11 0.17 4.54
CA VAL A 145 19.20 1.13 4.28
C VAL A 145 20.51 0.68 4.95
N GLU A 146 20.46 0.23 6.21
CA GLU A 146 21.62 -0.27 6.96
C GLU A 146 22.24 -1.53 6.32
N ASN A 147 21.42 -2.35 5.63
CA ASN A 147 21.86 -3.58 4.99
C ASN A 147 21.91 -3.46 3.44
N ALA A 148 21.91 -2.23 2.89
CA ALA A 148 21.82 -1.98 1.46
C ALA A 148 22.96 -2.64 0.67
N GLU A 149 24.19 -2.67 1.22
CA GLU A 149 25.34 -3.32 0.59
C GLU A 149 25.14 -4.83 0.45
N ASP A 150 24.70 -5.52 1.51
CA ASP A 150 24.45 -6.96 1.50
C ASP A 150 23.26 -7.32 0.59
N LEU A 151 22.27 -6.44 0.52
CA LEU A 151 21.10 -6.56 -0.35
C LEU A 151 21.38 -6.13 -1.80
N LYS A 152 22.57 -5.61 -2.11
CA LYS A 152 22.89 -5.01 -3.40
C LYS A 152 21.89 -3.92 -3.80
N ILE A 153 21.52 -3.09 -2.87
CA ILE A 153 20.67 -1.90 -3.07
C ILE A 153 21.58 -0.66 -3.08
N ASP A 154 21.34 0.24 -4.01
CA ASP A 154 21.87 1.59 -3.97
C ASP A 154 21.04 2.40 -2.94
N PRO A 155 21.61 2.85 -1.82
CA PRO A 155 20.85 3.56 -0.78
C PRO A 155 20.27 4.89 -1.27
N ALA A 156 20.74 5.45 -2.38
CA ALA A 156 20.16 6.63 -3.00
C ALA A 156 18.94 6.30 -3.89
N LYS A 157 18.62 5.01 -4.10
CA LYS A 157 17.56 4.52 -4.98
C LYS A 157 16.57 3.62 -4.24
N ILE A 158 16.18 4.01 -3.05
CA ILE A 158 15.19 3.28 -2.25
C ILE A 158 13.84 3.98 -2.37
N ALA A 159 12.86 3.25 -2.90
CA ALA A 159 11.46 3.65 -2.91
C ALA A 159 10.67 2.91 -1.82
N ILE A 160 9.60 3.52 -1.38
CA ILE A 160 8.59 2.91 -0.53
C ILE A 160 7.25 2.92 -1.24
N GLY A 161 6.39 1.94 -0.95
CA GLY A 161 5.08 1.89 -1.59
C GLY A 161 4.15 0.86 -1.00
N GLY A 162 2.91 0.86 -1.47
CA GLY A 162 1.88 -0.10 -1.07
C GLY A 162 0.49 0.33 -1.47
N GLY A 163 -0.45 -0.60 -1.38
CA GLY A 163 -1.86 -0.37 -1.68
C GLY A 163 -2.68 -0.03 -0.44
N SER A 164 -3.66 0.86 -0.56
CA SER A 164 -4.66 1.13 0.50
C SER A 164 -4.02 1.60 1.82
N ALA A 165 -4.16 0.83 2.90
CA ALA A 165 -3.45 1.06 4.16
C ALA A 165 -1.92 1.08 3.97
N GLY A 166 -1.37 0.25 3.07
CA GLY A 166 0.05 0.28 2.72
C GLY A 166 0.47 1.58 2.05
N GLY A 167 -0.41 2.18 1.25
CA GLY A 167 -0.22 3.52 0.70
C GLY A 167 -0.21 4.61 1.78
N ASN A 168 -1.07 4.48 2.80
CA ASN A 168 -1.04 5.32 3.99
C ASN A 168 0.31 5.20 4.72
N LEU A 169 0.71 3.96 5.03
CA LEU A 169 1.96 3.67 5.73
C LEU A 169 3.18 4.21 4.95
N SER A 170 3.14 4.12 3.61
CA SER A 170 4.18 4.70 2.77
C SER A 170 4.25 6.23 2.89
N ALA A 171 3.12 6.93 2.80
CA ALA A 171 3.07 8.38 3.00
C ALA A 171 3.50 8.78 4.42
N ALA A 172 3.08 8.02 5.44
CA ALA A 172 3.44 8.24 6.84
C ALA A 172 4.94 8.02 7.08
N VAL A 173 5.52 6.94 6.54
CA VAL A 173 6.96 6.64 6.65
C VAL A 173 7.80 7.69 5.92
N ALA A 174 7.33 8.23 4.78
CA ALA A 174 7.99 9.35 4.12
C ALA A 174 8.02 10.61 5.00
N LEU A 175 6.89 10.93 5.66
CA LEU A 175 6.83 12.02 6.66
C LEU A 175 7.78 11.76 7.84
N MET A 176 7.78 10.55 8.40
CA MET A 176 8.66 10.18 9.52
C MET A 176 10.14 10.27 9.14
N ALA A 177 10.51 9.79 7.95
CA ALA A 177 11.88 9.84 7.46
C ALA A 177 12.37 11.29 7.36
N ARG A 178 11.59 12.17 6.75
CA ARG A 178 11.88 13.60 6.68
C ARG A 178 12.01 14.24 8.07
N ASP A 179 10.99 14.07 8.91
CA ASP A 179 10.85 14.79 10.18
C ASP A 179 11.87 14.32 11.22
N ARG A 180 12.30 13.07 11.15
CA ARG A 180 13.29 12.47 12.05
C ARG A 180 14.73 12.61 11.53
N GLY A 181 14.93 13.17 10.32
CA GLY A 181 16.25 13.17 9.66
C GLY A 181 16.77 11.76 9.43
N GLY A 182 15.86 10.85 9.11
CA GLY A 182 16.14 9.43 8.90
C GLY A 182 16.60 9.12 7.47
N PRO A 183 16.41 7.87 7.00
CA PRO A 183 16.85 7.48 5.68
C PRO A 183 16.22 8.34 4.58
N ASP A 184 17.00 8.69 3.56
CA ASP A 184 16.46 9.31 2.36
C ASP A 184 15.60 8.32 1.58
N VAL A 185 14.42 8.77 1.16
CA VAL A 185 13.50 8.03 0.30
C VAL A 185 13.52 8.68 -1.07
N ALA A 186 13.87 7.91 -2.10
CA ALA A 186 13.97 8.43 -3.47
C ALA A 186 12.60 8.61 -4.16
N PHE A 187 11.60 7.80 -3.77
CA PHE A 187 10.29 7.79 -4.41
C PHE A 187 9.22 7.16 -3.50
N GLN A 188 7.97 7.62 -3.60
CA GLN A 188 6.82 7.02 -2.91
C GLN A 188 5.74 6.61 -3.91
N MET A 189 5.30 5.34 -3.82
CA MET A 189 4.21 4.79 -4.63
C MET A 189 2.95 4.62 -3.78
N LEU A 190 2.01 5.52 -3.95
CA LEU A 190 0.77 5.61 -3.17
C LEU A 190 -0.39 5.07 -4.01
N ILE A 191 -0.71 3.80 -3.82
CA ILE A 191 -1.70 3.10 -4.62
C ILE A 191 -3.04 3.14 -3.89
N TYR A 192 -4.03 3.89 -4.44
CA TYR A 192 -5.33 4.20 -3.81
C TYR A 192 -5.22 4.39 -2.28
N PRO A 193 -4.33 5.29 -1.80
CA PRO A 193 -3.96 5.35 -0.40
C PRO A 193 -5.10 5.82 0.48
N VAL A 194 -5.19 5.24 1.69
CA VAL A 194 -5.93 5.84 2.81
C VAL A 194 -5.15 7.06 3.29
N THR A 195 -5.76 8.24 3.40
CA THR A 195 -5.03 9.45 3.82
C THR A 195 -5.70 10.27 4.91
N ASP A 196 -7.04 10.20 5.02
CA ASP A 196 -7.82 11.14 5.82
C ASP A 196 -8.83 10.47 6.75
N ASP A 197 -8.57 10.53 8.05
CA ASP A 197 -9.43 9.96 9.09
C ASP A 197 -10.79 10.65 9.26
N ARG A 198 -10.98 11.84 8.66
CA ARG A 198 -12.25 12.60 8.73
C ARG A 198 -13.37 11.94 7.93
N CYS A 199 -13.03 11.18 6.88
CA CYS A 199 -14.00 10.50 6.01
C CYS A 199 -15.10 11.42 5.46
N GLU A 200 -14.73 12.65 5.02
CA GLU A 200 -15.70 13.70 4.67
C GLU A 200 -15.78 14.00 3.18
N THR A 201 -14.92 13.41 2.36
CA THR A 201 -14.88 13.69 0.91
C THR A 201 -16.16 13.21 0.20
N PRO A 202 -16.52 13.78 -0.96
CA PRO A 202 -17.68 13.36 -1.73
C PRO A 202 -17.64 11.86 -2.12
N SER A 203 -16.49 11.34 -2.59
CA SER A 203 -16.36 9.92 -2.92
C SER A 203 -16.55 9.03 -1.71
N MET A 204 -16.05 9.46 -0.54
CA MET A 204 -16.23 8.74 0.72
C MET A 204 -17.72 8.66 1.10
N LYS A 205 -18.44 9.78 1.09
CA LYS A 205 -19.87 9.84 1.44
C LYS A 205 -20.78 9.09 0.45
N ASP A 206 -20.36 8.95 -0.80
CA ASP A 206 -21.08 8.17 -1.83
C ASP A 206 -20.64 6.69 -1.88
N GLY A 207 -19.76 6.27 -0.97
CA GLY A 207 -19.06 4.99 -1.00
C GLY A 207 -19.74 3.82 -0.30
N ASP A 208 -21.06 3.85 -0.03
CA ASP A 208 -21.77 2.72 0.63
C ASP A 208 -22.15 1.61 -0.36
N ASP A 209 -22.39 1.95 -1.63
CA ASP A 209 -22.81 1.01 -2.67
C ASP A 209 -21.70 0.84 -3.72
N VAL A 210 -20.56 0.35 -3.27
CA VAL A 210 -19.39 0.02 -4.10
C VAL A 210 -18.90 -1.39 -3.77
N TYR A 211 -18.05 -1.93 -4.66
CA TYR A 211 -17.41 -3.23 -4.43
C TYR A 211 -16.18 -3.09 -3.53
N ILE A 212 -15.85 -4.15 -2.80
CA ILE A 212 -14.63 -4.40 -2.02
C ILE A 212 -14.53 -3.53 -0.78
N TRP A 213 -14.40 -2.21 -0.90
CA TRP A 213 -14.19 -1.31 0.24
C TRP A 213 -15.28 -0.22 0.30
N THR A 214 -15.96 -0.06 1.44
CA THR A 214 -17.09 0.84 1.61
C THR A 214 -16.79 2.00 2.56
N TYR A 215 -17.68 3.00 2.58
CA TYR A 215 -17.65 4.09 3.56
C TYR A 215 -17.71 3.55 5.00
N GLN A 216 -18.61 2.59 5.26
CA GLN A 216 -18.73 1.98 6.58
C GLN A 216 -17.42 1.30 7.01
N ASN A 217 -16.78 0.55 6.09
CA ASN A 217 -15.47 -0.05 6.37
C ASN A 217 -14.43 1.01 6.73
N SER A 218 -14.44 2.17 6.06
CA SER A 218 -13.50 3.26 6.36
C SER A 218 -13.69 3.83 7.77
N LEU A 219 -14.94 3.99 8.22
CA LEU A 219 -15.22 4.49 9.57
C LEU A 219 -14.73 3.52 10.65
N GLU A 220 -15.04 2.24 10.49
CA GLU A 220 -14.68 1.18 11.44
C GLU A 220 -13.17 0.91 11.44
N MET A 221 -12.54 0.93 10.26
CA MET A 221 -11.09 0.83 10.12
C MET A 221 -10.36 1.87 10.98
N TRP A 222 -10.78 3.12 10.87
CA TRP A 222 -10.18 4.19 11.66
C TRP A 222 -10.43 4.01 13.17
N ASP A 223 -11.63 3.55 13.57
CA ASP A 223 -11.92 3.28 14.98
C ASP A 223 -11.03 2.18 15.55
N HIS A 224 -10.72 1.14 14.76
CA HIS A 224 -9.81 0.07 15.13
C HIS A 224 -8.33 0.50 15.10
N TYR A 225 -7.92 1.36 14.17
CA TYR A 225 -6.52 1.74 13.98
C TYR A 225 -6.04 2.76 15.01
N ILE A 226 -6.81 3.85 15.22
CA ILE A 226 -6.41 4.98 16.08
C ILE A 226 -7.33 5.17 17.30
N GLY A 227 -8.39 4.38 17.41
CA GLY A 227 -9.44 4.55 18.43
C GLY A 227 -10.48 5.59 18.05
N LYS A 228 -11.48 5.76 18.94
CA LYS A 228 -12.63 6.64 18.67
C LYS A 228 -12.37 8.12 18.97
N ASP A 229 -11.35 8.43 19.77
CA ASP A 229 -10.97 9.83 20.03
C ASP A 229 -10.07 10.35 18.92
N ARG A 230 -10.64 11.17 18.04
CA ARG A 230 -9.96 11.78 16.90
C ARG A 230 -9.65 13.26 17.09
N SER A 231 -9.64 13.73 18.35
CA SER A 231 -9.39 15.15 18.67
C SER A 231 -7.97 15.60 18.34
N ASN A 232 -7.00 14.67 18.34
CA ASN A 232 -5.58 14.96 18.07
C ASN A 232 -4.94 13.80 17.29
N VAL A 233 -5.34 13.63 16.02
CA VAL A 233 -4.81 12.58 15.15
C VAL A 233 -3.44 13.00 14.60
N SER A 234 -2.46 12.11 14.79
CA SER A 234 -1.11 12.31 14.27
C SER A 234 -1.08 12.30 12.72
N PRO A 235 -0.27 13.15 12.06
CA PRO A 235 -0.03 13.05 10.63
C PRO A 235 0.62 11.70 10.22
N TYR A 236 1.25 10.99 11.12
CA TYR A 236 1.78 9.64 10.87
C TYR A 236 0.71 8.55 10.91
N ALA A 237 -0.49 8.85 11.45
CA ALA A 237 -1.65 7.98 11.29
C ALA A 237 -2.46 8.36 10.04
N ALA A 238 -2.70 9.66 9.85
CA ALA A 238 -3.49 10.21 8.75
C ALA A 238 -2.67 11.30 8.01
N PRO A 239 -1.96 10.95 6.92
CA PRO A 239 -1.06 11.88 6.21
C PRO A 239 -1.73 13.19 5.76
N ALA A 240 -3.04 13.18 5.51
CA ALA A 240 -3.80 14.40 5.22
C ALA A 240 -3.84 15.42 6.38
N ARG A 241 -3.45 15.04 7.58
CA ARG A 241 -3.32 15.92 8.74
C ARG A 241 -1.99 16.70 8.76
N ALA A 242 -0.98 16.30 7.98
CA ALA A 242 0.26 17.04 7.88
C ALA A 242 0.02 18.44 7.34
N GLU A 243 0.53 19.45 8.03
CA GLU A 243 0.39 20.85 7.60
C GLU A 243 1.38 21.20 6.48
N ASP A 244 2.58 20.65 6.54
CA ASP A 244 3.65 20.84 5.57
C ASP A 244 4.02 19.52 4.90
N LEU A 245 3.97 19.48 3.57
CA LEU A 245 4.38 18.33 2.73
C LEU A 245 5.65 18.63 1.92
N SER A 246 6.31 19.78 2.17
CA SER A 246 7.57 20.11 1.49
C SER A 246 8.69 19.13 1.86
N GLY A 247 9.61 18.93 0.91
CA GLY A 247 10.77 18.05 1.13
C GLY A 247 10.45 16.54 1.15
N LEU A 248 9.20 16.15 0.85
CA LEU A 248 8.86 14.74 0.66
C LEU A 248 9.36 14.24 -0.71
N PRO A 249 9.58 12.92 -0.86
CA PRO A 249 10.04 12.34 -2.11
C PRO A 249 9.01 12.50 -3.23
N PRO A 250 9.45 12.54 -4.52
CA PRO A 250 8.54 12.44 -5.66
C PRO A 250 7.55 11.29 -5.51
N ALA A 251 6.33 11.46 -6.01
CA ALA A 251 5.25 10.51 -5.78
C ALA A 251 4.59 10.02 -7.08
N TYR A 252 4.26 8.74 -7.11
CA TYR A 252 3.23 8.18 -7.97
C TYR A 252 1.98 7.94 -7.14
N VAL A 253 0.84 8.48 -7.58
CA VAL A 253 -0.44 8.32 -6.91
C VAL A 253 -1.42 7.67 -7.88
N MET A 254 -1.97 6.53 -7.53
CA MET A 254 -2.99 5.83 -8.29
C MET A 254 -4.32 5.87 -7.54
N THR A 255 -5.42 6.07 -8.26
CA THR A 255 -6.78 6.07 -7.71
C THR A 255 -7.74 5.29 -8.60
N CYS A 256 -8.84 4.80 -8.01
CA CYS A 256 -9.92 4.10 -8.69
C CYS A 256 -11.15 5.00 -8.78
N GLU A 257 -11.90 4.98 -9.91
CA GLU A 257 -13.06 5.85 -10.07
C GLU A 257 -14.16 5.58 -9.03
N HIS A 258 -14.44 4.31 -8.77
CA HIS A 258 -15.50 3.88 -7.85
C HIS A 258 -14.95 3.40 -6.52
N ASP A 259 -14.19 4.28 -5.86
CA ASP A 259 -13.53 4.03 -4.58
C ASP A 259 -13.84 5.17 -3.60
N PRO A 260 -14.27 4.87 -2.37
CA PRO A 260 -14.42 5.88 -1.33
C PRO A 260 -13.17 6.73 -1.11
N LEU A 261 -11.98 6.13 -1.24
CA LEU A 261 -10.67 6.75 -0.99
C LEU A 261 -10.20 7.65 -2.14
N ARG A 262 -10.89 7.66 -3.29
CA ARG A 262 -10.48 8.40 -4.49
C ARG A 262 -10.18 9.87 -4.22
N ASP A 263 -11.14 10.58 -3.67
CA ASP A 263 -11.04 12.05 -3.54
C ASP A 263 -9.97 12.44 -2.52
N GLU A 264 -9.83 11.73 -1.40
CA GLU A 264 -8.81 12.01 -0.39
C GLU A 264 -7.40 11.80 -0.94
N ALA A 265 -7.20 10.75 -1.74
CA ALA A 265 -5.93 10.47 -2.41
C ALA A 265 -5.58 11.55 -3.46
N ILE A 266 -6.57 11.99 -4.27
CA ILE A 266 -6.38 13.10 -5.23
C ILE A 266 -6.06 14.40 -4.50
N ILE A 267 -6.78 14.71 -3.42
CA ILE A 267 -6.53 15.92 -2.61
C ILE A 267 -5.12 15.88 -2.02
N TYR A 268 -4.68 14.72 -1.52
CA TYR A 268 -3.32 14.55 -0.99
C TYR A 268 -2.27 14.76 -2.08
N ALA A 269 -2.48 14.20 -3.28
CA ALA A 269 -1.61 14.43 -4.44
C ALA A 269 -1.52 15.91 -4.84
N MET A 270 -2.64 16.64 -4.85
CA MET A 270 -2.66 18.09 -5.11
C MET A 270 -1.86 18.86 -4.06
N ARG A 271 -2.00 18.50 -2.79
CA ARG A 271 -1.24 19.14 -1.70
C ARG A 271 0.27 18.86 -1.78
N LEU A 272 0.67 17.66 -2.24
CA LEU A 272 2.07 17.37 -2.56
C LEU A 272 2.58 18.31 -3.66
N MET A 273 1.82 18.48 -4.76
CA MET A 273 2.18 19.40 -5.85
C MET A 273 2.27 20.84 -5.36
N ASP A 274 1.33 21.29 -4.55
CA ASP A 274 1.33 22.65 -3.97
C ASP A 274 2.56 22.88 -3.06
N ALA A 275 3.05 21.83 -2.42
CA ALA A 275 4.28 21.84 -1.62
C ALA A 275 5.57 21.72 -2.45
N GLY A 276 5.48 21.68 -3.78
CA GLY A 276 6.62 21.57 -4.68
C GLY A 276 7.16 20.14 -4.88
N VAL A 277 6.44 19.12 -4.44
CA VAL A 277 6.79 17.71 -4.66
C VAL A 277 6.33 17.30 -6.06
N PRO A 278 7.20 16.71 -6.91
CA PRO A 278 6.78 16.15 -8.20
C PRO A 278 5.81 14.99 -8.01
N VAL A 279 4.66 15.02 -8.70
CA VAL A 279 3.63 13.99 -8.60
C VAL A 279 3.19 13.53 -9.98
N GLU A 280 3.15 12.22 -10.19
CA GLU A 280 2.44 11.57 -11.28
C GLU A 280 1.15 10.99 -10.72
N LEU A 281 -0.02 11.47 -11.19
CA LEU A 281 -1.34 11.08 -10.69
C LEU A 281 -2.15 10.40 -11.78
N HIS A 282 -2.62 9.19 -11.53
CA HIS A 282 -3.49 8.42 -12.40
C HIS A 282 -4.81 8.07 -11.71
N ASN A 283 -5.93 8.38 -12.37
CA ASN A 283 -7.25 7.89 -11.96
C ASN A 283 -7.79 6.96 -13.04
N TYR A 284 -8.08 5.70 -12.68
CA TYR A 284 -8.53 4.69 -13.62
C TYR A 284 -10.06 4.62 -13.68
N PRO A 285 -10.68 4.90 -14.86
CA PRO A 285 -12.12 4.89 -14.99
C PRO A 285 -12.70 3.46 -14.93
N GLY A 286 -13.90 3.33 -14.35
CA GLY A 286 -14.61 2.05 -14.26
C GLY A 286 -13.99 1.04 -13.29
N THR A 287 -13.09 1.46 -12.41
CA THR A 287 -12.39 0.55 -11.49
C THR A 287 -12.89 0.66 -10.05
N ALA A 288 -12.78 -0.44 -9.32
CA ALA A 288 -13.03 -0.54 -7.89
C ALA A 288 -11.70 -0.58 -7.10
N HIS A 289 -11.77 -0.39 -5.79
CA HIS A 289 -10.63 -0.54 -4.89
C HIS A 289 -9.91 -1.88 -5.07
N GLY A 290 -8.59 -1.89 -5.16
CA GLY A 290 -7.79 -3.13 -5.29
C GLY A 290 -7.80 -3.78 -6.68
N PHE A 291 -8.35 -3.13 -7.72
CA PHE A 291 -8.54 -3.73 -9.04
C PHE A 291 -7.25 -4.22 -9.71
N ASP A 292 -6.12 -3.62 -9.40
CA ASP A 292 -4.85 -3.84 -10.10
C ASP A 292 -4.26 -5.25 -9.87
N PHE A 293 -4.37 -5.80 -8.65
CA PHE A 293 -3.88 -7.15 -8.33
C PHE A 293 -4.97 -8.15 -7.95
N LEU A 294 -6.15 -7.69 -7.57
CA LEU A 294 -7.27 -8.59 -7.26
C LEU A 294 -8.04 -9.04 -8.51
N MET A 295 -7.85 -8.37 -9.65
CA MET A 295 -8.64 -8.61 -10.86
C MET A 295 -7.74 -8.74 -12.08
N GLN A 296 -8.11 -9.67 -12.96
CA GLN A 296 -7.42 -9.89 -14.24
C GLN A 296 -8.19 -9.19 -15.36
N SER A 297 -7.68 -8.02 -15.78
CA SER A 297 -8.29 -7.24 -16.87
C SER A 297 -7.22 -6.42 -17.61
N ASP A 298 -7.56 -5.92 -18.79
CA ASP A 298 -6.66 -5.06 -19.57
C ASP A 298 -6.32 -3.77 -18.79
N ILE A 299 -7.32 -3.21 -18.07
CA ILE A 299 -7.10 -1.99 -17.28
C ILE A 299 -6.23 -2.26 -16.05
N SER A 300 -6.34 -3.44 -15.42
CA SER A 300 -5.48 -3.87 -14.32
C SER A 300 -4.03 -4.04 -14.80
N THR A 301 -3.83 -4.75 -15.91
CA THR A 301 -2.51 -4.93 -16.52
C THR A 301 -1.86 -3.60 -16.88
N ARG A 302 -2.64 -2.68 -17.47
CA ARG A 302 -2.17 -1.33 -17.79
C ARG A 302 -1.75 -0.57 -16.54
N ALA A 303 -2.56 -0.60 -15.48
CA ALA A 303 -2.27 0.13 -14.24
C ALA A 303 -0.98 -0.36 -13.57
N VAL A 304 -0.79 -1.69 -13.52
CA VAL A 304 0.45 -2.29 -12.99
C VAL A 304 1.66 -1.86 -13.82
N ASN A 305 1.59 -1.96 -15.16
CA ASN A 305 2.69 -1.59 -16.05
C ASN A 305 3.05 -0.10 -15.93
N GLU A 306 2.05 0.80 -15.93
CA GLU A 306 2.26 2.25 -15.77
C GLU A 306 2.92 2.57 -14.42
N GLY A 307 2.55 1.86 -13.33
CA GLY A 307 3.19 1.99 -12.03
C GLY A 307 4.66 1.53 -12.03
N VAL A 308 4.96 0.38 -12.65
CA VAL A 308 6.34 -0.11 -12.82
C VAL A 308 7.17 0.86 -13.66
N GLU A 309 6.63 1.38 -14.76
CA GLU A 309 7.30 2.38 -15.59
C GLU A 309 7.59 3.68 -14.82
N ALA A 310 6.65 4.14 -13.99
CA ALA A 310 6.85 5.32 -13.14
C ALA A 310 8.00 5.08 -12.15
N PHE A 311 8.05 3.90 -11.52
CA PHE A 311 9.17 3.51 -10.66
C PHE A 311 10.51 3.49 -11.40
N ILE A 312 10.58 2.85 -12.58
CA ILE A 312 11.81 2.78 -13.38
C ILE A 312 12.30 4.19 -13.74
N ARG A 313 11.39 5.08 -14.18
CA ARG A 313 11.75 6.50 -14.48
C ARG A 313 12.30 7.21 -13.26
N ALA A 314 11.70 7.03 -12.09
CA ALA A 314 12.16 7.64 -10.85
C ALA A 314 13.54 7.13 -10.42
N MET A 315 13.82 5.84 -10.61
CA MET A 315 15.11 5.23 -10.23
C MET A 315 16.24 5.50 -11.25
N ALA A 316 15.92 5.97 -12.45
CA ALA A 316 16.91 6.33 -13.48
C ALA A 316 17.45 7.76 -13.30
N SER A 317 16.79 8.59 -12.51
CA SER A 317 17.20 9.97 -12.18
C SER A 317 18.11 9.99 -10.93
#